data_582b9271645883799e2b7d0976c28985
#
_entry.id   582b9271645883799e2b7d0976c28985
#
_cell.length_a   1.000
_cell.length_b   1.000
_cell.length_c   1.000
_cell.angle_alpha   90.00
_cell.angle_beta   90.00
_cell.angle_gamma   90.00
#
_symmetry.space_group_name_H-M   'P 1'
#
loop_
_entity.id
_entity.type
_entity.pdbx_description
1 polymer ?
#
loop_
_entity_poly.entity_id
_entity_poly.type
_entity_poly.pdbx_seq_one_letter_code
_entity_poly.pdbx_strand_id
1 'polypeptide(L)'
;MTDKHVNIPEELKNSMVRLLKFGEVPEDQAQLFLSQMELYKRIKPQSFDERELAKIREKISPIFFDLYRTIFKKLLSGSYDDRLYQMFINYAYMDEEILNPEQVNTLYGMLDETETPGHYPLYNLADWLKKIYSQEKDPSVNEFEQDYYEVFRELKKRGEIQEADKAAYENDVERRLSHEIDNLFRVGQRICCGQVATYLPLLHSGMISKDLASARLTGEKLTDSFRRVLNVDFSAFHREIVYYRPELIANKELIMKQIFPYVILVPTFGARAVMWQEITGRVRNSPGRLLFPLFTAENLDDLVVDIMARFRWELSRTMSSSVQNDSHQNSLVGEYSDYIQFYKKNAELSGEAKEKLRVQIDKYRNNAGDIFAADYHTWVNYESRGMLRLNKVARNILFKYCPFSRQIRQDLMKHPLYSPMITRYDNIRSKKLTLMEARYTRIVKRGLTLDADLNGNLMFHRM
;
A
#
# COMPACT_ATOMS: atom_id res chain seq x y z
N MET A 1 45.27 -0.59 -4.70
CA MET A 1 43.86 -0.97 -4.69
C MET A 1 43.69 -2.05 -5.72
N THR A 2 43.67 -3.30 -5.32
CA THR A 2 43.47 -4.44 -6.21
C THR A 2 42.02 -4.46 -6.64
N ASP A 3 41.78 -4.21 -7.93
CA ASP A 3 40.48 -4.48 -8.59
C ASP A 3 40.10 -5.93 -8.27
N LYS A 4 39.17 -6.09 -7.31
CA LYS A 4 38.48 -7.36 -7.17
C LYS A 4 37.56 -7.46 -8.38
N HIS A 5 38.04 -8.12 -9.42
CA HIS A 5 37.19 -8.59 -10.49
C HIS A 5 36.14 -9.52 -9.86
N VAL A 6 34.98 -8.95 -9.56
CA VAL A 6 33.80 -9.72 -9.16
C VAL A 6 33.38 -10.48 -10.41
N ASN A 7 33.56 -11.78 -10.38
CA ASN A 7 33.26 -12.64 -11.52
C ASN A 7 31.75 -12.90 -11.56
N ILE A 8 31.05 -12.32 -12.55
CA ILE A 8 29.64 -12.59 -12.76
C ILE A 8 29.50 -14.09 -13.07
N PRO A 9 28.62 -14.81 -12.34
CA PRO A 9 28.40 -16.22 -12.60
C PRO A 9 28.07 -16.50 -14.08
N GLU A 10 28.63 -17.56 -14.63
CA GLU A 10 28.43 -17.93 -16.05
C GLU A 10 26.94 -18.05 -16.41
N GLU A 11 26.14 -18.51 -15.46
CA GLU A 11 24.69 -18.66 -15.56
C GLU A 11 23.96 -17.35 -15.84
N LEU A 12 24.55 -16.21 -15.51
CA LEU A 12 23.96 -14.87 -15.68
C LEU A 12 24.47 -14.14 -16.92
N LYS A 13 25.48 -14.67 -17.60
CA LYS A 13 25.98 -14.04 -18.83
C LYS A 13 24.96 -14.11 -19.96
N ASN A 14 24.84 -13.03 -20.72
CA ASN A 14 23.83 -12.87 -21.79
C ASN A 14 22.40 -13.13 -21.30
N SER A 15 22.12 -12.70 -20.06
CA SER A 15 20.86 -12.97 -19.36
C SER A 15 19.64 -12.50 -20.13
N MET A 16 19.67 -11.28 -20.70
CA MET A 16 18.53 -10.72 -21.44
C MET A 16 18.15 -11.57 -22.66
N VAL A 17 19.13 -11.99 -23.46
CA VAL A 17 18.90 -12.85 -24.63
C VAL A 17 18.30 -14.20 -24.19
N ARG A 18 18.81 -14.77 -23.11
CA ARG A 18 18.29 -16.03 -22.54
C ARG A 18 16.84 -15.88 -22.08
N LEU A 19 16.52 -14.77 -21.39
CA LEU A 19 15.16 -14.48 -20.92
C LEU A 19 14.18 -14.31 -22.08
N LEU A 20 14.56 -13.55 -23.13
CA LEU A 20 13.72 -13.34 -24.31
C LEU A 20 13.44 -14.68 -25.04
N LYS A 21 14.46 -15.53 -25.21
CA LYS A 21 14.29 -16.88 -25.79
C LYS A 21 13.40 -17.76 -24.94
N PHE A 22 13.65 -17.82 -23.63
CA PHE A 22 12.86 -18.61 -22.71
C PHE A 22 11.40 -18.15 -22.64
N GLY A 23 11.16 -16.83 -22.73
CA GLY A 23 9.83 -16.24 -22.81
C GLY A 23 9.17 -16.37 -24.19
N GLU A 24 9.83 -16.97 -25.17
CA GLU A 24 9.29 -17.17 -26.53
C GLU A 24 8.87 -15.87 -27.21
N VAL A 25 9.62 -14.79 -26.94
CA VAL A 25 9.34 -13.46 -27.53
C VAL A 25 9.60 -13.51 -29.03
N PRO A 26 8.66 -13.07 -29.89
CA PRO A 26 8.85 -13.00 -31.34
C PRO A 26 10.09 -12.20 -31.72
N GLU A 27 10.80 -12.58 -32.79
CA GLU A 27 12.11 -12.04 -33.17
C GLU A 27 12.07 -10.53 -33.36
N ASP A 28 11.04 -9.99 -34.03
CA ASP A 28 10.85 -8.56 -34.25
C ASP A 28 10.66 -7.79 -32.91
N GLN A 29 9.91 -8.34 -31.99
CA GLN A 29 9.71 -7.77 -30.66
C GLN A 29 10.99 -7.89 -29.80
N ALA A 30 11.71 -9.00 -29.91
CA ALA A 30 12.98 -9.18 -29.21
C ALA A 30 14.01 -8.16 -29.69
N GLN A 31 14.15 -7.93 -31.00
CA GLN A 31 15.04 -6.91 -31.57
C GLN A 31 14.64 -5.50 -31.14
N LEU A 32 13.33 -5.20 -31.13
CA LEU A 32 12.82 -3.92 -30.62
C LEU A 32 13.19 -3.75 -29.13
N PHE A 33 12.96 -4.78 -28.32
CA PHE A 33 13.27 -4.77 -26.89
C PHE A 33 14.76 -4.53 -26.65
N LEU A 34 15.64 -5.29 -27.30
CA LEU A 34 17.09 -5.15 -27.20
C LEU A 34 17.56 -3.75 -27.57
N SER A 35 17.06 -3.19 -28.68
CA SER A 35 17.42 -1.84 -29.12
C SER A 35 17.02 -0.75 -28.11
N GLN A 36 15.86 -0.89 -27.48
CA GLN A 36 15.39 0.07 -26.48
C GLN A 36 16.13 -0.10 -25.13
N MET A 37 16.53 -1.32 -24.78
CA MET A 37 17.33 -1.59 -23.58
C MET A 37 18.74 -1.00 -23.70
N GLU A 38 19.35 -0.99 -24.91
CA GLU A 38 20.61 -0.28 -25.15
C GLU A 38 20.48 1.23 -24.90
N LEU A 39 19.34 1.83 -25.19
CA LEU A 39 19.07 3.22 -24.84
C LEU A 39 18.89 3.39 -23.35
N TYR A 40 18.15 2.48 -22.71
CA TYR A 40 17.91 2.50 -21.26
C TYR A 40 19.20 2.41 -20.44
N LYS A 41 20.13 1.53 -20.83
CA LYS A 41 21.43 1.38 -20.19
C LYS A 41 22.27 2.67 -20.19
N ARG A 42 22.14 3.50 -21.23
CA ARG A 42 22.90 4.75 -21.40
C ARG A 42 22.35 5.94 -20.63
N ILE A 43 21.16 5.84 -20.08
CA ILE A 43 20.52 6.92 -19.34
C ILE A 43 21.29 7.17 -18.05
N LYS A 44 21.81 8.40 -17.89
CA LYS A 44 22.49 8.81 -16.68
C LYS A 44 21.48 9.33 -15.64
N PRO A 45 21.60 8.96 -14.35
CA PRO A 45 20.63 9.34 -13.30
C PRO A 45 20.47 10.86 -13.14
N GLN A 46 21.52 11.62 -13.40
CA GLN A 46 21.55 13.08 -13.26
C GLN A 46 20.83 13.83 -14.40
N SER A 47 20.50 13.12 -15.48
CA SER A 47 19.90 13.68 -16.69
C SER A 47 18.70 12.86 -17.17
N PHE A 48 17.93 12.27 -16.24
CA PHE A 48 16.71 11.58 -16.59
C PHE A 48 15.77 12.55 -17.30
N ASP A 49 15.72 12.46 -18.64
CA ASP A 49 14.67 13.08 -19.42
C ASP A 49 13.42 12.19 -19.33
N GLU A 50 12.41 12.67 -18.58
CA GLU A 50 11.13 11.97 -18.45
C GLU A 50 10.50 11.60 -19.79
N ARG A 51 10.73 12.43 -20.82
CA ARG A 51 10.18 12.19 -22.16
C ARG A 51 10.88 11.04 -22.85
N GLU A 52 12.19 10.92 -22.67
CA GLU A 52 12.98 9.84 -23.26
C GLU A 52 12.62 8.51 -22.61
N LEU A 53 12.57 8.48 -21.27
CA LEU A 53 12.14 7.30 -20.53
C LEU A 53 10.70 6.89 -20.85
N ALA A 54 9.79 7.84 -21.01
CA ALA A 54 8.41 7.55 -21.39
C ALA A 54 8.33 6.87 -22.76
N LYS A 55 9.12 7.31 -23.73
CA LYS A 55 9.19 6.69 -25.08
C LYS A 55 9.75 5.26 -25.05
N ILE A 56 10.79 5.03 -24.25
CA ILE A 56 11.34 3.68 -24.07
C ILE A 56 10.28 2.79 -23.43
N ARG A 57 9.67 3.23 -22.33
CA ARG A 57 8.62 2.50 -21.63
C ARG A 57 7.46 2.12 -22.54
N GLU A 58 6.94 3.06 -23.29
CA GLU A 58 5.82 2.82 -24.21
C GLU A 58 6.09 1.65 -25.16
N LYS A 59 7.33 1.52 -25.61
CA LYS A 59 7.73 0.47 -26.54
C LYS A 59 7.99 -0.87 -25.88
N ILE A 60 8.62 -0.90 -24.71
CA ILE A 60 9.08 -2.15 -24.10
C ILE A 60 8.16 -2.70 -23.02
N SER A 61 7.29 -1.87 -22.40
CA SER A 61 6.40 -2.35 -21.33
C SER A 61 5.49 -3.50 -21.76
N PRO A 62 4.81 -3.46 -22.91
CA PRO A 62 3.97 -4.57 -23.34
C PRO A 62 4.77 -5.87 -23.48
N ILE A 63 5.95 -5.80 -24.10
CA ILE A 63 6.83 -6.95 -24.29
C ILE A 63 7.32 -7.49 -22.93
N PHE A 64 7.69 -6.58 -22.02
CA PHE A 64 8.12 -6.95 -20.69
C PHE A 64 6.99 -7.63 -19.88
N PHE A 65 5.75 -7.15 -19.98
CA PHE A 65 4.62 -7.75 -19.26
C PHE A 65 4.32 -9.15 -19.77
N ASP A 66 4.34 -9.35 -21.08
CA ASP A 66 4.16 -10.67 -21.70
C ASP A 66 5.30 -11.62 -21.34
N LEU A 67 6.54 -11.13 -21.39
CA LEU A 67 7.72 -11.88 -20.97
C LEU A 67 7.63 -12.30 -19.50
N TYR A 68 7.31 -11.37 -18.62
CA TYR A 68 7.16 -11.64 -17.17
C TYR A 68 6.08 -12.69 -16.92
N ARG A 69 4.93 -12.55 -17.56
CA ARG A 69 3.81 -13.49 -17.47
C ARG A 69 4.19 -14.88 -17.95
N THR A 70 4.85 -14.97 -19.11
CA THR A 70 5.27 -16.25 -19.70
C THR A 70 6.29 -16.97 -18.81
N ILE A 71 7.32 -16.27 -18.34
CA ILE A 71 8.33 -16.84 -17.47
C ILE A 71 7.71 -17.27 -16.13
N PHE A 72 6.87 -16.42 -15.52
CA PHE A 72 6.19 -16.75 -14.28
C PHE A 72 5.36 -18.04 -14.39
N LYS A 73 4.60 -18.21 -15.47
CA LYS A 73 3.84 -19.45 -15.74
C LYS A 73 4.73 -20.67 -15.87
N LYS A 74 5.81 -20.56 -16.61
CA LYS A 74 6.78 -21.66 -16.78
C LYS A 74 7.36 -22.08 -15.43
N LEU A 75 7.69 -21.13 -14.56
CA LEU A 75 8.16 -21.43 -13.19
C LEU A 75 7.09 -22.08 -12.31
N LEU A 76 5.81 -21.71 -12.46
CA LEU A 76 4.72 -22.37 -11.75
C LEU A 76 4.55 -23.85 -12.13
N SER A 77 4.90 -24.23 -13.36
CA SER A 77 4.85 -25.63 -13.79
C SER A 77 5.92 -26.54 -13.15
N GLY A 78 6.85 -25.94 -12.39
CA GLY A 78 7.87 -26.67 -11.62
C GLY A 78 9.01 -27.29 -12.44
N SER A 79 9.07 -27.00 -13.75
CA SER A 79 10.02 -27.66 -14.68
C SER A 79 11.38 -26.96 -14.80
N TYR A 80 11.57 -25.82 -14.15
CA TYR A 80 12.73 -24.96 -14.39
C TYR A 80 13.28 -24.37 -13.09
N ASP A 81 14.50 -24.80 -12.73
CA ASP A 81 15.23 -24.35 -11.55
C ASP A 81 16.48 -23.52 -11.97
N ASP A 82 16.33 -22.63 -12.95
CA ASP A 82 17.41 -21.74 -13.35
C ASP A 82 17.36 -20.45 -12.51
N ARG A 83 18.47 -20.15 -11.85
CA ARG A 83 18.60 -18.97 -10.95
C ARG A 83 18.38 -17.66 -11.70
N LEU A 84 18.69 -17.57 -12.97
CA LEU A 84 18.40 -16.39 -13.79
C LEU A 84 16.91 -16.08 -13.83
N TYR A 85 16.07 -17.09 -14.02
CA TYR A 85 14.61 -16.89 -14.05
C TYR A 85 14.06 -16.50 -12.68
N GLN A 86 14.64 -17.06 -11.61
CA GLN A 86 14.31 -16.63 -10.25
C GLN A 86 14.70 -15.16 -9.99
N MET A 87 15.89 -14.74 -10.44
CA MET A 87 16.32 -13.34 -10.34
C MET A 87 15.42 -12.40 -11.13
N PHE A 88 14.99 -12.81 -12.32
CA PHE A 88 14.06 -12.02 -13.12
C PHE A 88 12.71 -11.85 -12.41
N ILE A 89 12.11 -12.93 -11.93
CA ILE A 89 10.79 -12.87 -11.29
C ILE A 89 10.82 -12.13 -9.95
N ASN A 90 11.86 -12.34 -9.13
CA ASN A 90 11.91 -11.75 -7.79
C ASN A 90 12.48 -10.32 -7.77
N TYR A 91 13.38 -9.99 -8.70
CA TYR A 91 14.12 -8.72 -8.68
C TYR A 91 14.03 -7.92 -9.97
N ALA A 92 13.30 -8.41 -10.98
CA ALA A 92 13.25 -7.83 -12.33
C ALA A 92 14.64 -7.67 -12.98
N TYR A 93 15.58 -8.53 -12.62
CA TYR A 93 16.89 -8.58 -13.24
C TYR A 93 16.77 -9.06 -14.69
N MET A 94 17.39 -8.36 -15.62
CA MET A 94 17.34 -8.72 -17.03
C MET A 94 18.70 -8.76 -17.74
N ASP A 95 19.67 -8.01 -17.25
CA ASP A 95 20.91 -7.82 -17.99
C ASP A 95 22.07 -7.49 -17.04
N GLU A 96 23.17 -8.20 -17.21
CA GLU A 96 24.42 -8.02 -16.45
C GLU A 96 25.07 -6.64 -16.61
N GLU A 97 24.71 -5.88 -17.64
CA GLU A 97 25.21 -4.53 -17.88
C GLU A 97 24.36 -3.43 -17.24
N ILE A 98 23.11 -3.75 -16.84
CA ILE A 98 22.20 -2.78 -16.17
C ILE A 98 22.63 -2.52 -14.76
N LEU A 99 23.12 -3.54 -14.07
CA LEU A 99 23.65 -3.48 -12.71
C LEU A 99 25.16 -3.68 -12.72
N ASN A 100 25.84 -3.09 -11.76
CA ASN A 100 27.26 -3.40 -11.58
C ASN A 100 27.44 -4.83 -11.00
N PRO A 101 28.64 -5.44 -11.14
CA PRO A 101 28.86 -6.81 -10.70
C PRO A 101 28.61 -7.05 -9.20
N GLU A 102 28.85 -6.06 -8.35
CA GLU A 102 28.60 -6.15 -6.92
C GLU A 102 27.09 -6.24 -6.62
N GLN A 103 26.28 -5.43 -7.31
CA GLN A 103 24.83 -5.47 -7.20
C GLN A 103 24.26 -6.80 -7.71
N VAL A 104 24.76 -7.34 -8.82
CA VAL A 104 24.36 -8.64 -9.35
C VAL A 104 24.67 -9.74 -8.34
N ASN A 105 25.86 -9.75 -7.76
CA ASN A 105 26.23 -10.74 -6.73
C ASN A 105 25.36 -10.61 -5.48
N THR A 106 25.02 -9.39 -5.07
CA THR A 106 24.13 -9.15 -3.94
C THR A 106 22.74 -9.74 -4.21
N LEU A 107 22.16 -9.50 -5.39
CA LEU A 107 20.88 -10.10 -5.77
C LEU A 107 20.95 -11.64 -5.83
N TYR A 108 22.03 -12.17 -6.38
CA TYR A 108 22.25 -13.61 -6.47
C TYR A 108 22.33 -14.26 -5.08
N GLY A 109 23.02 -13.63 -4.13
CA GLY A 109 23.07 -14.09 -2.74
C GLY A 109 21.71 -14.04 -2.05
N MET A 110 20.91 -13.02 -2.34
CA MET A 110 19.56 -12.87 -1.73
C MET A 110 18.57 -13.96 -2.12
N LEU A 111 18.78 -14.70 -3.23
CA LEU A 111 17.94 -15.83 -3.60
C LEU A 111 18.01 -16.99 -2.58
N ASP A 112 19.13 -17.12 -1.90
CA ASP A 112 19.38 -18.20 -0.93
C ASP A 112 18.92 -17.81 0.49
N GLU A 113 18.53 -16.55 0.71
CA GLU A 113 18.09 -16.09 2.00
C GLU A 113 16.65 -16.52 2.28
N THR A 114 16.42 -17.11 3.44
CA THR A 114 15.08 -17.40 3.95
C THR A 114 14.56 -16.18 4.71
N GLU A 115 13.54 -15.52 4.19
CA GLU A 115 12.90 -14.43 4.91
C GLU A 115 12.08 -14.95 6.09
N THR A 116 12.26 -14.32 7.25
CA THR A 116 11.38 -14.56 8.40
C THR A 116 10.03 -13.90 8.13
N PRO A 117 8.92 -14.65 8.16
CA PRO A 117 7.60 -14.06 7.98
C PRO A 117 7.35 -12.96 9.00
N GLY A 118 6.93 -11.80 8.53
CA GLY A 118 6.50 -10.70 9.40
C GLY A 118 5.14 -10.98 10.04
N HIS A 119 4.76 -10.13 10.99
CA HIS A 119 3.46 -10.21 11.66
C HIS A 119 2.28 -9.85 10.72
N TYR A 120 2.54 -9.09 9.67
CA TYR A 120 1.51 -8.63 8.73
C TYR A 120 1.49 -9.48 7.46
N PRO A 121 0.36 -9.54 6.73
CA PRO A 121 0.26 -10.26 5.46
C PRO A 121 1.07 -9.53 4.38
N LEU A 122 2.35 -9.89 4.31
CA LEU A 122 3.34 -9.35 3.39
C LEU A 122 3.68 -10.39 2.33
N TYR A 123 3.75 -9.95 1.09
CA TYR A 123 4.04 -10.77 -0.08
C TYR A 123 5.10 -10.09 -0.94
N ASN A 124 6.09 -10.85 -1.43
CA ASN A 124 6.79 -10.42 -2.62
C ASN A 124 5.87 -10.57 -3.84
N LEU A 125 6.21 -9.96 -4.96
CA LEU A 125 5.35 -9.99 -6.14
C LEU A 125 5.06 -11.42 -6.61
N ALA A 126 6.07 -12.29 -6.63
CA ALA A 126 5.91 -13.68 -7.08
C ALA A 126 4.92 -14.46 -6.20
N ASP A 127 5.02 -14.33 -4.88
CA ASP A 127 4.12 -15.02 -3.95
C ASP A 127 2.70 -14.44 -4.02
N TRP A 128 2.57 -13.15 -4.22
CA TRP A 128 1.26 -12.53 -4.46
C TRP A 128 0.59 -13.09 -5.72
N LEU A 129 1.33 -13.16 -6.83
CA LEU A 129 0.81 -13.69 -8.08
C LEU A 129 0.46 -15.18 -8.00
N LYS A 130 1.20 -15.98 -7.20
CA LYS A 130 0.82 -17.38 -6.90
C LYS A 130 -0.54 -17.45 -6.22
N LYS A 131 -0.84 -16.54 -5.27
CA LYS A 131 -2.14 -16.48 -4.59
C LYS A 131 -3.28 -16.10 -5.52
N ILE A 132 -3.03 -15.24 -6.50
CA ILE A 132 -4.00 -14.92 -7.56
C ILE A 132 -4.24 -16.12 -8.47
N TYR A 133 -3.18 -16.78 -8.92
CA TYR A 133 -3.24 -17.93 -9.79
C TYR A 133 -3.94 -19.13 -9.13
N SER A 134 -3.68 -19.39 -7.85
CA SER A 134 -4.34 -20.43 -7.07
C SER A 134 -5.77 -20.08 -6.62
N GLN A 135 -6.28 -18.92 -7.00
CA GLN A 135 -7.59 -18.38 -6.59
C GLN A 135 -7.77 -18.17 -5.07
N GLU A 136 -6.69 -18.18 -4.29
CA GLU A 136 -6.74 -17.85 -2.87
C GLU A 136 -7.01 -16.36 -2.62
N LYS A 137 -6.72 -15.52 -3.60
CA LYS A 137 -6.96 -14.07 -3.58
C LYS A 137 -7.63 -13.64 -4.88
N ASP A 138 -8.47 -12.62 -4.78
CA ASP A 138 -9.05 -11.98 -5.95
C ASP A 138 -8.07 -10.99 -6.57
N PRO A 139 -8.10 -10.82 -7.92
CA PRO A 139 -7.33 -9.80 -8.58
C PRO A 139 -7.67 -8.39 -8.08
N SER A 140 -6.70 -7.50 -8.21
CA SER A 140 -6.85 -6.10 -7.81
C SER A 140 -7.79 -5.36 -8.75
N VAL A 141 -8.39 -4.28 -8.25
CA VAL A 141 -9.10 -3.34 -9.11
C VAL A 141 -8.14 -2.71 -10.12
N ASN A 142 -8.64 -2.38 -11.29
CA ASN A 142 -7.87 -1.70 -12.33
C ASN A 142 -7.70 -0.19 -12.04
N GLU A 143 -7.06 0.52 -12.93
CA GLU A 143 -6.86 1.98 -12.83
C GLU A 143 -8.16 2.81 -12.85
N PHE A 144 -9.27 2.20 -13.28
CA PHE A 144 -10.62 2.78 -13.31
C PHE A 144 -11.46 2.34 -12.09
N GLU A 145 -10.84 1.79 -11.07
CA GLU A 145 -11.49 1.30 -9.84
C GLU A 145 -12.49 0.15 -10.09
N GLN A 146 -12.34 -0.58 -11.19
CA GLN A 146 -13.17 -1.72 -11.53
C GLN A 146 -12.52 -3.01 -11.03
N ASP A 147 -13.28 -3.84 -10.31
CA ASP A 147 -12.85 -5.17 -9.96
C ASP A 147 -12.90 -6.12 -11.18
N TYR A 148 -12.31 -7.30 -11.05
CA TYR A 148 -12.24 -8.29 -12.13
C TYR A 148 -13.64 -8.68 -12.67
N TYR A 149 -14.63 -8.72 -11.81
CA TYR A 149 -16.01 -9.06 -12.20
C TYR A 149 -16.76 -7.88 -12.83
N GLU A 150 -16.37 -6.65 -12.49
CA GLU A 150 -16.90 -5.45 -13.14
C GLU A 150 -16.37 -5.30 -14.56
N VAL A 151 -15.13 -5.68 -14.80
CA VAL A 151 -14.56 -5.77 -16.15
C VAL A 151 -15.37 -6.75 -17.00
N PHE A 152 -15.75 -7.92 -16.47
CA PHE A 152 -16.66 -8.84 -17.15
C PHE A 152 -17.96 -8.16 -17.59
N ARG A 153 -18.58 -7.38 -16.72
CA ARG A 153 -19.84 -6.69 -17.04
C ARG A 153 -19.68 -5.65 -18.14
N GLU A 154 -18.55 -4.95 -18.17
CA GLU A 154 -18.24 -3.99 -19.24
C GLU A 154 -18.00 -4.71 -20.58
N LEU A 155 -17.24 -5.81 -20.59
CA LEU A 155 -17.06 -6.63 -21.80
C LEU A 155 -18.38 -7.19 -22.31
N LYS A 156 -19.28 -7.62 -21.41
CA LYS A 156 -20.63 -8.04 -21.77
C LYS A 156 -21.46 -6.91 -22.39
N LYS A 157 -21.43 -5.70 -21.82
CA LYS A 157 -22.13 -4.53 -22.39
C LYS A 157 -21.64 -4.17 -23.77
N ARG A 158 -20.35 -4.42 -24.06
CA ARG A 158 -19.77 -4.22 -25.39
C ARG A 158 -20.04 -5.35 -26.37
N GLY A 159 -20.67 -6.43 -25.91
CA GLY A 159 -20.94 -7.61 -26.73
C GLY A 159 -19.75 -8.51 -27.02
N GLU A 160 -18.63 -8.31 -26.31
CA GLU A 160 -17.40 -9.10 -26.49
C GLU A 160 -17.50 -10.48 -25.85
N ILE A 161 -18.35 -10.63 -24.81
CA ILE A 161 -18.63 -11.88 -24.09
C ILE A 161 -20.11 -11.99 -23.77
N GLN A 162 -20.59 -13.21 -23.50
CA GLN A 162 -21.97 -13.48 -23.14
C GLN A 162 -22.14 -13.82 -21.65
N GLU A 163 -23.36 -13.75 -21.13
CA GLU A 163 -23.62 -14.15 -19.73
C GLU A 163 -23.30 -15.63 -19.47
N ALA A 164 -23.47 -16.50 -20.47
CA ALA A 164 -23.12 -17.90 -20.38
C ALA A 164 -21.62 -18.14 -20.09
N ASP A 165 -20.76 -17.19 -20.48
CA ASP A 165 -19.32 -17.28 -20.30
C ASP A 165 -18.86 -16.86 -18.89
N LYS A 166 -19.78 -16.40 -18.04
CA LYS A 166 -19.45 -15.86 -16.71
C LYS A 166 -18.66 -16.82 -15.85
N ALA A 167 -19.11 -18.06 -15.73
CA ALA A 167 -18.43 -19.07 -14.89
C ALA A 167 -17.02 -19.40 -15.45
N ALA A 168 -16.89 -19.48 -16.77
CA ALA A 168 -15.62 -19.69 -17.43
C ALA A 168 -14.68 -18.50 -17.19
N TYR A 169 -15.17 -17.27 -17.30
CA TYR A 169 -14.40 -16.06 -17.06
C TYR A 169 -13.93 -15.96 -15.60
N GLU A 170 -14.82 -16.21 -14.64
CA GLU A 170 -14.52 -16.12 -13.20
C GLU A 170 -13.44 -17.13 -12.77
N ASN A 171 -13.43 -18.31 -13.40
CA ASN A 171 -12.48 -19.39 -13.09
C ASN A 171 -11.26 -19.43 -14.02
N ASP A 172 -11.14 -18.50 -14.97
CA ASP A 172 -9.99 -18.42 -15.87
C ASP A 172 -8.75 -17.88 -15.13
N VAL A 173 -7.95 -18.80 -14.60
CA VAL A 173 -6.74 -18.46 -13.82
C VAL A 173 -5.71 -17.68 -14.64
N GLU A 174 -5.63 -17.94 -15.93
CA GLU A 174 -4.72 -17.26 -16.84
C GLU A 174 -5.13 -15.81 -17.06
N ARG A 175 -6.40 -15.57 -17.23
CA ARG A 175 -6.97 -14.21 -17.38
C ARG A 175 -6.86 -13.43 -16.08
N ARG A 176 -7.12 -14.08 -14.93
CA ARG A 176 -6.94 -13.48 -13.60
C ARG A 176 -5.50 -13.04 -13.37
N LEU A 177 -4.54 -13.92 -13.71
CA LEU A 177 -3.12 -13.60 -13.61
C LEU A 177 -2.72 -12.44 -14.53
N SER A 178 -3.19 -12.46 -15.79
CA SER A 178 -2.91 -11.39 -16.75
C SER A 178 -3.47 -10.06 -16.27
N HIS A 179 -4.72 -10.04 -15.81
CA HIS A 179 -5.35 -8.84 -15.25
C HIS A 179 -4.55 -8.27 -14.07
N GLU A 180 -4.08 -9.13 -13.14
CA GLU A 180 -3.31 -8.69 -11.99
C GLU A 180 -1.94 -8.12 -12.37
N ILE A 181 -1.20 -8.79 -13.27
CA ILE A 181 0.11 -8.32 -13.74
C ILE A 181 -0.03 -6.97 -14.43
N ASP A 182 -0.96 -6.83 -15.35
CA ASP A 182 -1.17 -5.59 -16.10
C ASP A 182 -1.52 -4.43 -15.16
N ASN A 183 -2.40 -4.67 -14.19
CA ASN A 183 -2.79 -3.65 -13.22
C ASN A 183 -1.65 -3.28 -12.28
N LEU A 184 -0.93 -4.27 -11.74
CA LEU A 184 0.20 -4.06 -10.84
C LEU A 184 1.28 -3.22 -11.50
N PHE A 185 1.61 -3.55 -12.74
CA PHE A 185 2.65 -2.82 -13.46
C PHE A 185 2.20 -1.41 -13.87
N ARG A 186 0.94 -1.18 -14.18
CA ARG A 186 0.42 0.16 -14.43
C ARG A 186 0.39 1.03 -13.17
N VAL A 187 -0.11 0.50 -12.07
CA VAL A 187 -0.18 1.23 -10.79
C VAL A 187 1.20 1.43 -10.19
N GLY A 188 2.11 0.48 -10.38
CA GLY A 188 3.49 0.54 -9.93
C GLY A 188 4.27 1.76 -10.43
N GLN A 189 3.86 2.41 -11.52
CA GLN A 189 4.44 3.68 -11.97
C GLN A 189 4.53 4.72 -10.85
N ARG A 190 3.59 4.71 -9.91
CA ARG A 190 3.52 5.67 -8.80
C ARG A 190 4.57 5.41 -7.71
N ILE A 191 5.18 4.23 -7.72
CA ILE A 191 6.22 3.82 -6.75
C ILE A 191 7.58 4.39 -7.13
N CYS A 192 7.84 4.55 -8.42
CA CYS A 192 9.14 4.94 -8.94
C CYS A 192 9.61 6.30 -8.43
N CYS A 193 10.92 6.49 -8.42
CA CYS A 193 11.56 7.70 -7.93
C CYS A 193 11.17 8.93 -8.73
N GLY A 194 10.96 10.03 -8.02
CA GLY A 194 10.82 11.34 -8.61
C GLY A 194 9.56 11.52 -9.45
N GLN A 195 9.67 12.36 -10.46
CA GLN A 195 8.58 12.70 -11.36
C GLN A 195 8.47 11.75 -12.55
N VAL A 196 9.40 10.80 -12.65
CA VAL A 196 9.48 9.87 -13.78
C VAL A 196 8.38 8.82 -13.64
N ALA A 197 7.38 8.95 -14.49
CA ALA A 197 6.26 8.01 -14.59
C ALA A 197 6.64 6.75 -15.38
N THR A 198 7.85 6.22 -15.21
CA THR A 198 8.31 5.04 -15.93
C THR A 198 8.36 3.86 -14.98
N TYR A 199 7.33 3.06 -14.99
CA TYR A 199 7.38 1.78 -14.36
C TYR A 199 7.76 0.72 -15.38
N LEU A 200 9.00 0.39 -15.36
CA LEU A 200 9.48 -0.95 -15.64
C LEU A 200 10.04 -1.43 -14.31
N PRO A 201 9.72 -2.63 -13.86
CA PRO A 201 10.32 -3.17 -12.64
C PRO A 201 11.79 -3.56 -12.91
N LEU A 202 12.50 -2.76 -13.68
CA LEU A 202 13.90 -2.96 -14.03
C LEU A 202 14.75 -2.13 -13.09
N LEU A 203 15.68 -2.81 -12.43
CA LEU A 203 16.71 -2.14 -11.64
C LEU A 203 17.79 -1.60 -12.58
N HIS A 204 18.21 -0.37 -12.34
CA HIS A 204 19.31 0.27 -13.07
C HIS A 204 20.32 0.80 -12.08
N SER A 205 21.59 0.45 -12.23
CA SER A 205 22.66 0.82 -11.28
C SER A 205 22.69 2.32 -10.98
N GLY A 206 22.42 3.11 -11.99
CA GLY A 206 22.37 4.57 -11.86
C GLY A 206 21.21 5.11 -11.01
N MET A 207 20.17 4.33 -10.75
CA MET A 207 19.06 4.69 -9.85
C MET A 207 19.35 4.33 -8.41
N ILE A 208 20.27 3.41 -8.17
CA ILE A 208 20.55 2.84 -6.85
C ILE A 208 21.59 3.72 -6.15
N SER A 209 21.14 4.50 -5.19
CA SER A 209 21.97 5.43 -4.42
C SER A 209 22.55 4.85 -3.13
N LYS A 210 22.16 3.62 -2.77
CA LYS A 210 22.65 2.90 -1.60
C LYS A 210 23.06 1.49 -2.00
N ASP A 211 23.82 0.83 -1.15
CA ASP A 211 24.00 -0.61 -1.22
C ASP A 211 22.66 -1.34 -1.24
N LEU A 212 22.50 -2.32 -2.14
CA LEU A 212 21.24 -3.04 -2.33
C LEU A 212 20.79 -3.79 -1.09
N ALA A 213 21.70 -4.38 -0.32
CA ALA A 213 21.35 -5.11 0.89
C ALA A 213 20.75 -4.19 1.96
N SER A 214 21.31 -2.99 2.14
CA SER A 214 20.76 -1.99 3.06
C SER A 214 19.47 -1.34 2.52
N ALA A 215 19.34 -1.19 1.21
CA ALA A 215 18.16 -0.63 0.57
C ALA A 215 16.96 -1.60 0.57
N ARG A 216 17.19 -2.90 0.72
CA ARG A 216 16.12 -3.94 0.69
C ARG A 216 15.14 -3.78 1.84
N LEU A 217 13.87 -3.81 1.51
CA LEU A 217 12.77 -3.92 2.47
C LEU A 217 12.51 -5.39 2.78
N THR A 218 12.49 -5.71 4.08
CA THR A 218 12.17 -7.04 4.61
C THR A 218 10.89 -6.99 5.44
N GLY A 219 10.28 -8.16 5.65
CA GLY A 219 9.10 -8.30 6.51
C GLY A 219 9.35 -7.78 7.93
N GLU A 220 10.54 -7.99 8.48
CA GLU A 220 10.93 -7.51 9.80
C GLU A 220 11.02 -5.98 9.85
N LYS A 221 11.77 -5.34 8.93
CA LYS A 221 11.88 -3.88 8.85
C LYS A 221 10.51 -3.20 8.73
N LEU A 222 9.63 -3.74 7.87
CA LEU A 222 8.28 -3.21 7.70
C LEU A 222 7.42 -3.41 8.95
N THR A 223 7.48 -4.60 9.57
CA THR A 223 6.76 -4.88 10.81
C THR A 223 7.16 -3.91 11.92
N ASP A 224 8.43 -3.61 12.06
CA ASP A 224 8.93 -2.67 13.06
C ASP A 224 8.46 -1.24 12.79
N SER A 225 8.51 -0.79 11.53
CA SER A 225 8.00 0.53 11.16
C SER A 225 6.48 0.65 11.33
N PHE A 226 5.69 -0.37 10.96
CA PHE A 226 4.26 -0.38 11.27
C PHE A 226 3.99 -0.35 12.77
N ARG A 227 4.73 -1.13 13.56
CA ARG A 227 4.60 -1.13 15.03
C ARG A 227 4.87 0.26 15.63
N ARG A 228 5.84 1.01 15.12
CA ARG A 228 6.11 2.39 15.58
C ARG A 228 4.89 3.29 15.38
N VAL A 229 4.26 3.23 14.20
CA VAL A 229 3.05 4.03 13.95
C VAL A 229 1.89 3.58 14.83
N LEU A 230 1.68 2.27 14.99
CA LEU A 230 0.63 1.71 15.84
C LEU A 230 0.82 2.02 17.33
N ASN A 231 2.06 2.16 17.78
CA ASN A 231 2.36 2.63 19.14
C ASN A 231 1.94 4.08 19.34
N VAL A 232 1.80 4.86 18.30
CA VAL A 232 1.26 6.23 18.36
C VAL A 232 -0.24 6.21 18.14
N ASP A 233 -0.70 5.77 16.97
CA ASP A 233 -2.11 5.65 16.60
C ASP A 233 -2.52 4.17 16.58
N PHE A 234 -3.00 3.67 17.71
CA PHE A 234 -3.46 2.28 17.81
C PHE A 234 -4.69 1.98 16.94
N SER A 235 -5.37 3.01 16.47
CA SER A 235 -6.58 2.88 15.64
C SER A 235 -6.29 2.80 14.14
N ALA A 236 -5.02 2.92 13.71
CA ALA A 236 -4.66 3.10 12.30
C ALA A 236 -5.19 2.00 11.36
N PHE A 237 -5.30 0.76 11.84
CA PHE A 237 -5.88 -0.36 11.09
C PHE A 237 -7.33 -0.67 11.48
N HIS A 238 -8.02 0.25 12.15
CA HIS A 238 -9.40 0.02 12.53
C HIS A 238 -10.35 0.92 11.75
N ARG A 239 -11.47 0.35 11.38
CA ARG A 239 -12.56 1.06 10.73
C ARG A 239 -13.87 0.77 11.45
N GLU A 240 -14.74 1.74 11.49
CA GLU A 240 -16.11 1.57 11.93
C GLU A 240 -16.92 0.80 10.88
N ILE A 241 -17.66 -0.21 11.27
CA ILE A 241 -18.55 -0.97 10.40
C ILE A 241 -19.96 -1.06 11.02
N VAL A 242 -20.96 -1.23 10.19
CA VAL A 242 -22.31 -1.55 10.65
C VAL A 242 -22.37 -3.04 10.96
N TYR A 243 -22.55 -3.37 12.23
CA TYR A 243 -22.75 -4.73 12.70
C TYR A 243 -24.24 -5.01 12.85
N TYR A 244 -24.70 -6.13 12.32
CA TYR A 244 -26.07 -6.58 12.45
C TYR A 244 -26.15 -8.11 12.48
N ARG A 245 -26.38 -8.66 13.65
CA ARG A 245 -26.73 -10.06 13.87
C ARG A 245 -27.87 -10.11 14.91
N PRO A 246 -29.12 -10.23 14.45
CA PRO A 246 -30.32 -10.17 15.32
C PRO A 246 -30.28 -11.14 16.50
N GLU A 247 -29.63 -12.30 16.34
CA GLU A 247 -29.47 -13.32 17.37
C GLU A 247 -28.63 -12.82 18.57
N LEU A 248 -27.67 -11.95 18.29
CA LEU A 248 -26.76 -11.39 19.28
C LEU A 248 -27.18 -9.98 19.71
N ILE A 249 -27.48 -9.12 18.74
CA ILE A 249 -27.80 -7.71 18.94
C ILE A 249 -29.04 -7.35 18.14
N ALA A 250 -30.11 -6.93 18.81
CA ALA A 250 -31.40 -6.66 18.18
C ALA A 250 -31.37 -5.50 17.16
N ASN A 251 -30.52 -4.51 17.38
CA ASN A 251 -30.43 -3.31 16.53
C ASN A 251 -29.07 -3.24 15.82
N LYS A 252 -29.05 -2.59 14.64
CA LYS A 252 -27.80 -2.27 13.96
C LYS A 252 -26.92 -1.38 14.84
N GLU A 253 -25.64 -1.69 14.93
CA GLU A 253 -24.66 -0.93 15.69
C GLU A 253 -23.40 -0.64 14.91
N LEU A 254 -22.73 0.43 15.28
CA LEU A 254 -21.40 0.74 14.79
C LEU A 254 -20.37 0.11 15.72
N ILE A 255 -19.52 -0.75 15.17
CA ILE A 255 -18.42 -1.38 15.88
C ILE A 255 -17.10 -1.12 15.17
N MET A 256 -16.01 -1.15 15.93
CA MET A 256 -14.66 -1.04 15.37
C MET A 256 -14.17 -2.42 14.94
N LYS A 257 -13.80 -2.53 13.66
CA LYS A 257 -13.22 -3.74 13.07
C LYS A 257 -11.79 -3.47 12.61
N GLN A 258 -10.89 -4.38 12.96
CA GLN A 258 -9.52 -4.33 12.50
C GLN A 258 -9.43 -4.84 11.05
N ILE A 259 -8.73 -4.09 10.21
CA ILE A 259 -8.50 -4.42 8.80
C ILE A 259 -7.00 -4.25 8.51
N PHE A 260 -6.32 -5.37 8.29
CA PHE A 260 -4.92 -5.36 7.85
C PHE A 260 -4.87 -5.36 6.33
N PRO A 261 -4.21 -4.36 5.71
CA PRO A 261 -4.00 -4.36 4.27
C PRO A 261 -3.03 -5.45 3.86
N TYR A 262 -3.16 -5.96 2.64
CA TYR A 262 -2.09 -6.76 2.04
C TYR A 262 -0.94 -5.83 1.65
N VAL A 263 0.26 -6.22 2.04
CA VAL A 263 1.49 -5.50 1.69
C VAL A 263 2.19 -6.27 0.59
N ILE A 264 2.42 -5.62 -0.56
CA ILE A 264 3.04 -6.23 -1.73
C ILE A 264 4.34 -5.51 -2.05
N LEU A 265 5.44 -6.24 -2.04
CA LEU A 265 6.75 -5.74 -2.44
C LEU A 265 6.93 -5.91 -3.93
N VAL A 266 7.10 -4.80 -4.63
CA VAL A 266 7.29 -4.80 -6.09
C VAL A 266 8.78 -4.71 -6.41
N PRO A 267 9.32 -5.54 -7.32
CA PRO A 267 10.74 -5.62 -7.61
C PRO A 267 11.26 -4.37 -8.36
N THR A 268 11.33 -3.26 -7.65
CA THR A 268 11.81 -1.98 -8.17
C THR A 268 12.56 -1.21 -7.08
N PHE A 269 13.36 -0.21 -7.49
CA PHE A 269 13.91 0.80 -6.61
C PHE A 269 13.01 2.03 -6.63
N GLY A 270 12.45 2.41 -5.49
CA GLY A 270 11.44 3.46 -5.45
C GLY A 270 11.54 4.37 -4.23
N ALA A 271 10.93 5.55 -4.34
CA ALA A 271 10.88 6.57 -3.30
C ALA A 271 9.50 6.72 -2.65
N ARG A 272 8.52 5.90 -3.05
CA ARG A 272 7.13 6.01 -2.56
C ARG A 272 6.52 4.65 -2.33
N ALA A 273 5.63 4.59 -1.34
CA ALA A 273 4.65 3.53 -1.23
C ALA A 273 3.31 4.02 -1.80
N VAL A 274 2.48 3.11 -2.28
CA VAL A 274 1.20 3.44 -2.90
C VAL A 274 0.10 2.60 -2.30
N MET A 275 -0.95 3.25 -1.84
CA MET A 275 -2.21 2.56 -1.58
C MET A 275 -2.93 2.37 -2.90
N TRP A 276 -3.15 1.12 -3.27
CA TRP A 276 -3.66 0.81 -4.58
C TRP A 276 -5.15 0.52 -4.60
N GLN A 277 -5.60 -0.37 -3.76
CA GLN A 277 -6.99 -0.76 -3.78
C GLN A 277 -7.80 0.12 -2.84
N GLU A 278 -8.89 0.68 -3.35
CA GLU A 278 -9.86 1.30 -2.48
C GLU A 278 -10.51 0.26 -1.56
N ILE A 279 -10.67 0.66 -0.31
CA ILE A 279 -11.37 -0.15 0.68
C ILE A 279 -12.89 -0.01 0.49
N THR A 280 -13.29 0.99 -0.29
CA THR A 280 -14.66 1.22 -0.74
C THR A 280 -14.95 0.39 -1.96
N GLY A 281 -16.13 0.21 -2.24
CA GLY A 281 -16.64 -0.48 -3.39
C GLY A 281 -17.56 -1.60 -2.95
N ARG A 282 -17.92 -2.44 -3.87
CA ARG A 282 -18.90 -3.51 -3.67
C ARG A 282 -18.38 -4.58 -2.71
N VAL A 283 -17.06 -4.74 -2.63
CA VAL A 283 -16.40 -5.61 -1.64
C VAL A 283 -16.15 -4.81 -0.37
N ARG A 284 -17.20 -4.58 0.40
CA ARG A 284 -17.20 -3.77 1.64
C ARG A 284 -16.16 -4.17 2.70
N ASN A 285 -15.53 -5.31 2.57
CA ASN A 285 -14.55 -5.85 3.49
C ASN A 285 -13.19 -6.08 2.85
N SER A 286 -12.91 -5.47 1.68
CA SER A 286 -11.57 -5.52 1.11
C SER A 286 -10.57 -4.94 2.10
N PRO A 287 -9.49 -5.67 2.41
CA PRO A 287 -8.48 -5.17 3.34
C PRO A 287 -7.64 -4.03 2.75
N GLY A 288 -7.80 -3.70 1.47
CA GLY A 288 -6.92 -2.78 0.78
C GLY A 288 -5.56 -3.40 0.47
N ARG A 289 -4.76 -2.70 -0.33
CA ARG A 289 -3.42 -3.13 -0.76
C ARG A 289 -2.45 -1.98 -0.69
N LEU A 290 -1.30 -2.25 -0.07
CA LEU A 290 -0.19 -1.31 0.02
C LEU A 290 0.95 -1.86 -0.83
N LEU A 291 1.37 -1.11 -1.82
CA LEU A 291 2.52 -1.44 -2.66
C LEU A 291 3.74 -0.70 -2.15
N PHE A 292 4.80 -1.45 -1.90
CA PHE A 292 6.10 -0.90 -1.57
C PHE A 292 7.14 -1.30 -2.62
N PRO A 293 8.12 -0.43 -2.91
CA PRO A 293 9.28 -0.88 -3.67
C PRO A 293 10.07 -1.90 -2.85
N LEU A 294 10.60 -2.92 -3.50
CA LEU A 294 11.46 -3.90 -2.81
C LEU A 294 12.75 -3.26 -2.29
N PHE A 295 13.24 -2.23 -2.99
CA PHE A 295 14.44 -1.46 -2.62
C PHE A 295 14.12 0.03 -2.52
N THR A 296 14.63 0.68 -1.48
CA THR A 296 14.47 2.13 -1.31
C THR A 296 15.70 2.77 -0.64
N ALA A 297 15.98 4.01 -1.03
CA ALA A 297 16.96 4.85 -0.33
C ALA A 297 16.31 5.74 0.74
N GLU A 298 14.98 5.85 0.70
CA GLU A 298 14.23 6.71 1.59
C GLU A 298 14.19 6.17 3.02
N ASN A 299 13.81 7.04 3.95
CA ASN A 299 13.54 6.64 5.32
C ASN A 299 12.26 5.78 5.35
N LEU A 300 12.38 4.52 5.78
CA LEU A 300 11.26 3.60 5.82
C LEU A 300 10.13 4.06 6.75
N ASP A 301 10.47 4.67 7.89
CA ASP A 301 9.46 5.15 8.85
C ASP A 301 8.60 6.26 8.22
N ASP A 302 9.20 7.15 7.44
CA ASP A 302 8.48 8.22 6.74
C ASP A 302 7.57 7.65 5.63
N LEU A 303 8.06 6.67 4.87
CA LEU A 303 7.24 5.96 3.87
C LEU A 303 6.03 5.27 4.51
N VAL A 304 6.25 4.60 5.65
CA VAL A 304 5.20 3.90 6.37
C VAL A 304 4.19 4.87 6.97
N VAL A 305 4.64 6.00 7.55
CA VAL A 305 3.72 7.03 8.08
C VAL A 305 2.86 7.62 6.96
N ASP A 306 3.44 7.94 5.79
CA ASP A 306 2.68 8.51 4.66
C ASP A 306 1.63 7.53 4.14
N ILE A 307 2.01 6.28 3.90
CA ILE A 307 1.07 5.28 3.38
C ILE A 307 -0.02 4.92 4.39
N MET A 308 0.30 4.86 5.69
CA MET A 308 -0.68 4.62 6.75
C MET A 308 -1.66 5.79 6.89
N ALA A 309 -1.22 7.03 6.71
CA ALA A 309 -2.11 8.18 6.66
C ALA A 309 -3.14 8.03 5.53
N ARG A 310 -2.68 7.69 4.33
CA ARG A 310 -3.56 7.46 3.16
C ARG A 310 -4.53 6.30 3.40
N PHE A 311 -4.04 5.22 3.96
CA PHE A 311 -4.88 4.08 4.33
C PHE A 311 -5.92 4.46 5.39
N ARG A 312 -5.52 5.22 6.41
CA ARG A 312 -6.43 5.73 7.45
C ARG A 312 -7.53 6.64 6.88
N TRP A 313 -7.17 7.48 5.94
CA TRP A 313 -8.11 8.33 5.21
C TRP A 313 -9.15 7.50 4.47
N GLU A 314 -8.70 6.49 3.71
CA GLU A 314 -9.60 5.61 2.96
C GLU A 314 -10.50 4.76 3.87
N LEU A 315 -9.98 4.21 4.95
CA LEU A 315 -10.79 3.51 5.95
C LEU A 315 -11.95 4.38 6.47
N SER A 316 -11.74 5.69 6.59
CA SER A 316 -12.73 6.64 7.08
C SER A 316 -13.68 7.13 5.99
N ARG A 317 -13.18 7.28 4.74
CA ARG A 317 -13.97 7.69 3.58
C ARG A 317 -15.11 6.72 3.28
N THR A 318 -14.86 5.43 3.48
CA THR A 318 -15.84 4.38 3.20
C THR A 318 -17.07 4.43 4.09
N MET A 319 -16.93 4.93 5.31
CA MET A 319 -18.06 5.08 6.22
C MET A 319 -19.07 6.10 5.73
N SER A 320 -18.60 7.22 5.19
CA SER A 320 -19.46 8.33 4.76
C SER A 320 -20.40 7.94 3.62
N SER A 321 -20.06 6.93 2.81
CA SER A 321 -20.87 6.50 1.68
C SER A 321 -21.93 5.44 2.01
N SER A 322 -21.79 4.72 3.13
CA SER A 322 -22.62 3.55 3.46
C SER A 322 -23.77 3.83 4.44
N VAL A 323 -23.72 4.94 5.17
CA VAL A 323 -24.76 5.37 6.12
C VAL A 323 -25.32 6.70 5.62
N GLN A 324 -26.35 6.62 4.79
CA GLN A 324 -27.04 7.82 4.29
C GLN A 324 -27.55 8.67 5.47
N ASN A 325 -27.21 9.93 5.45
CA ASN A 325 -27.77 11.10 6.12
C ASN A 325 -27.15 11.61 7.43
N ASP A 326 -26.56 10.80 8.34
CA ASP A 326 -26.07 11.37 9.63
C ASP A 326 -24.55 11.27 9.85
N SER A 327 -23.84 10.46 9.10
CA SER A 327 -22.44 10.13 9.36
C SER A 327 -21.42 11.07 8.70
N HIS A 328 -21.83 11.87 7.71
CA HIS A 328 -20.93 12.82 7.04
C HIS A 328 -20.36 13.85 8.01
N GLN A 329 -21.17 14.33 8.96
CA GLN A 329 -20.77 15.35 9.94
C GLN A 329 -19.90 14.81 11.09
N ASN A 330 -19.88 13.48 11.31
CA ASN A 330 -19.17 12.84 12.42
C ASN A 330 -18.12 11.84 11.96
N SER A 331 -17.49 12.05 10.82
CA SER A 331 -16.38 11.22 10.32
C SER A 331 -15.09 12.02 10.20
N LEU A 332 -13.95 11.34 10.25
CA LEU A 332 -12.64 11.97 10.02
C LEU A 332 -12.63 12.76 8.71
N VAL A 333 -13.07 12.11 7.63
CA VAL A 333 -13.07 12.73 6.29
C VAL A 333 -14.01 13.92 6.24
N GLY A 334 -15.22 13.80 6.82
CA GLY A 334 -16.19 14.89 6.87
C GLY A 334 -15.67 16.11 7.64
N GLU A 335 -15.29 15.91 8.91
CA GLU A 335 -14.79 17.00 9.76
C GLU A 335 -13.51 17.65 9.22
N TYR A 336 -12.62 16.82 8.65
CA TYR A 336 -11.37 17.35 8.09
C TYR A 336 -11.60 18.12 6.78
N SER A 337 -12.52 17.63 5.94
CA SER A 337 -12.92 18.35 4.71
C SER A 337 -13.60 19.68 5.03
N ASP A 338 -14.51 19.70 6.02
CA ASP A 338 -15.16 20.94 6.49
C ASP A 338 -14.15 21.93 7.07
N TYR A 339 -13.18 21.44 7.85
CA TYR A 339 -12.09 22.24 8.38
C TYR A 339 -11.32 22.94 7.25
N ILE A 340 -10.98 22.22 6.17
CA ILE A 340 -10.27 22.77 5.02
C ILE A 340 -11.17 23.71 4.23
N GLN A 341 -12.42 23.34 3.96
CA GLN A 341 -13.34 24.14 3.16
C GLN A 341 -13.72 25.45 3.83
N PHE A 342 -13.93 25.43 5.14
CA PHE A 342 -14.44 26.58 5.91
C PHE A 342 -13.39 27.29 6.76
N TYR A 343 -12.09 27.04 6.55
CA TYR A 343 -11.01 27.59 7.39
C TYR A 343 -11.04 29.12 7.55
N LYS A 344 -11.42 29.85 6.49
CA LYS A 344 -11.47 31.29 6.52
C LYS A 344 -12.49 31.82 7.56
N LYS A 345 -13.61 31.12 7.70
CA LYS A 345 -14.70 31.46 8.62
C LYS A 345 -14.51 30.89 10.03
N ASN A 346 -13.55 30.00 10.22
CA ASN A 346 -13.33 29.32 11.49
C ASN A 346 -12.74 30.30 12.52
N ALA A 347 -13.48 30.59 13.58
CA ALA A 347 -13.08 31.52 14.66
C ALA A 347 -11.98 30.96 15.58
N GLU A 348 -11.78 29.63 15.60
CA GLU A 348 -10.75 28.99 16.41
C GLU A 348 -9.35 29.06 15.79
N LEU A 349 -9.26 29.44 14.51
CA LEU A 349 -8.00 29.61 13.81
C LEU A 349 -7.50 31.05 13.91
N SER A 350 -6.26 31.20 14.36
CA SER A 350 -5.56 32.49 14.28
C SER A 350 -5.29 32.89 12.83
N GLY A 351 -4.99 34.16 12.58
CA GLY A 351 -4.62 34.63 11.25
C GLY A 351 -3.41 33.89 10.67
N GLU A 352 -2.40 33.66 11.49
CA GLU A 352 -1.21 32.88 11.09
C GLU A 352 -1.56 31.42 10.72
N ALA A 353 -2.43 30.76 11.50
CA ALA A 353 -2.89 29.40 11.20
C ALA A 353 -3.68 29.32 9.89
N LYS A 354 -4.52 30.35 9.61
CA LYS A 354 -5.25 30.47 8.33
C LYS A 354 -4.31 30.64 7.15
N GLU A 355 -3.26 31.43 7.29
CA GLU A 355 -2.28 31.61 6.22
C GLU A 355 -1.44 30.36 5.96
N LYS A 356 -0.98 29.68 7.01
CA LYS A 356 -0.29 28.38 6.88
C LYS A 356 -1.17 27.36 6.17
N LEU A 357 -2.44 27.28 6.54
CA LEU A 357 -3.38 26.35 5.90
C LEU A 357 -3.64 26.72 4.44
N ARG A 358 -3.72 28.01 4.11
CA ARG A 358 -3.82 28.47 2.72
C ARG A 358 -2.65 27.97 1.87
N VAL A 359 -1.42 28.10 2.39
CA VAL A 359 -0.22 27.61 1.70
C VAL A 359 -0.27 26.08 1.52
N GLN A 360 -0.75 25.34 2.51
CA GLN A 360 -0.95 23.88 2.37
C GLN A 360 -1.99 23.55 1.31
N ILE A 361 -3.13 24.24 1.29
CA ILE A 361 -4.21 24.07 0.30
C ILE A 361 -3.67 24.29 -1.12
N ASP A 362 -2.91 25.36 -1.33
CA ASP A 362 -2.29 25.66 -2.62
C ASP A 362 -1.28 24.58 -3.02
N LYS A 363 -0.40 24.17 -2.09
CA LYS A 363 0.61 23.13 -2.31
C LYS A 363 -0.01 21.78 -2.72
N TYR A 364 -1.07 21.39 -2.06
CA TYR A 364 -1.73 20.09 -2.29
C TYR A 364 -2.94 20.20 -3.23
N ARG A 365 -3.10 21.32 -3.97
CA ARG A 365 -4.17 21.52 -4.96
C ARG A 365 -5.56 21.24 -4.39
N ASN A 366 -5.81 21.68 -3.15
CA ASN A 366 -7.08 21.47 -2.44
C ASN A 366 -7.45 19.99 -2.20
N ASN A 367 -6.48 19.08 -2.22
CA ASN A 367 -6.71 17.67 -1.88
C ASN A 367 -6.68 17.50 -0.35
N ALA A 368 -7.85 17.29 0.25
CA ALA A 368 -7.98 17.15 1.70
C ALA A 368 -7.24 15.91 2.24
N GLY A 369 -7.19 14.81 1.48
CA GLY A 369 -6.47 13.61 1.86
C GLY A 369 -4.95 13.81 1.92
N ASP A 370 -4.38 14.58 0.99
CA ASP A 370 -2.95 14.88 1.00
C ASP A 370 -2.58 15.86 2.13
N ILE A 371 -3.46 16.82 2.42
CA ILE A 371 -3.27 17.75 3.58
C ILE A 371 -3.35 16.94 4.88
N PHE A 372 -4.33 16.06 5.01
CA PHE A 372 -4.44 15.15 6.15
C PHE A 372 -3.19 14.29 6.31
N ALA A 373 -2.66 13.71 5.24
CA ALA A 373 -1.45 12.89 5.30
C ALA A 373 -0.24 13.67 5.84
N ALA A 374 -0.07 14.94 5.42
CA ALA A 374 0.98 15.82 5.92
C ALA A 374 0.81 16.15 7.41
N ASP A 375 -0.43 16.41 7.84
CA ASP A 375 -0.74 16.69 9.24
C ASP A 375 -0.65 15.42 10.10
N TYR A 376 -1.02 14.25 9.56
CA TYR A 376 -0.84 12.95 10.22
C TYR A 376 0.65 12.62 10.43
N HIS A 377 1.51 12.93 9.46
CA HIS A 377 2.96 12.82 9.62
C HIS A 377 3.45 13.69 10.79
N THR A 378 2.96 14.91 10.88
CA THR A 378 3.25 15.81 12.00
C THR A 378 2.70 15.27 13.33
N TRP A 379 1.52 14.67 13.31
CA TRP A 379 0.87 14.02 14.44
C TRP A 379 1.71 12.87 15.01
N VAL A 380 2.16 11.97 14.14
CA VAL A 380 2.94 10.80 14.54
C VAL A 380 4.35 11.19 15.01
N ASN A 381 5.03 12.08 14.30
CA ASN A 381 6.46 12.34 14.56
C ASN A 381 6.72 13.45 15.59
N TYR A 382 5.78 14.38 15.80
CA TYR A 382 6.02 15.54 16.67
C TYR A 382 4.98 15.68 17.80
N GLU A 383 3.69 15.67 17.46
CA GLU A 383 2.64 15.91 18.46
C GLU A 383 2.59 14.77 19.51
N SER A 384 2.89 13.53 19.09
CA SER A 384 3.02 12.36 20.00
C SER A 384 4.10 12.55 21.07
N ARG A 385 5.04 13.45 20.86
CA ARG A 385 6.14 13.79 21.79
C ARG A 385 5.90 15.12 22.53
N GLY A 386 4.68 15.68 22.43
CA GLY A 386 4.34 16.96 23.03
C GLY A 386 4.87 18.20 22.27
N MET A 387 5.43 18.02 21.08
CA MET A 387 5.90 19.12 20.24
C MET A 387 4.75 19.67 19.39
N LEU A 388 4.15 20.75 19.84
CA LEU A 388 2.99 21.36 19.19
C LEU A 388 3.36 22.02 17.86
N ARG A 389 2.96 21.42 16.76
CA ARG A 389 3.18 21.94 15.40
C ARG A 389 1.88 22.14 14.62
N LEU A 390 0.84 21.39 14.97
CA LEU A 390 -0.48 21.52 14.37
C LEU A 390 -1.24 22.69 15.00
N ASN A 391 -2.15 23.29 14.24
CA ASN A 391 -3.10 24.22 14.82
C ASN A 391 -4.14 23.47 15.69
N LYS A 392 -4.84 24.22 16.52
CA LYS A 392 -5.80 23.66 17.50
C LYS A 392 -6.87 22.80 16.85
N VAL A 393 -7.42 23.22 15.69
CA VAL A 393 -8.54 22.52 15.04
C VAL A 393 -8.08 21.18 14.48
N ALA A 394 -7.00 21.17 13.68
CA ALA A 394 -6.42 19.93 13.16
C ALA A 394 -6.04 18.96 14.28
N ARG A 395 -5.42 19.46 15.37
CA ARG A 395 -5.07 18.66 16.54
C ARG A 395 -6.30 18.02 17.19
N ASN A 396 -7.38 18.76 17.35
CA ASN A 396 -8.62 18.24 17.95
C ASN A 396 -9.25 17.14 17.07
N ILE A 397 -9.28 17.32 15.75
CA ILE A 397 -9.80 16.32 14.83
C ILE A 397 -8.92 15.06 14.86
N LEU A 398 -7.60 15.21 14.75
CA LEU A 398 -6.68 14.08 14.82
C LEU A 398 -6.77 13.35 16.16
N PHE A 399 -6.84 14.05 17.28
CA PHE A 399 -6.99 13.41 18.58
C PHE A 399 -8.32 12.63 18.71
N LYS A 400 -9.39 13.12 18.10
CA LYS A 400 -10.70 12.46 18.11
C LYS A 400 -10.69 11.14 17.32
N TYR A 401 -10.08 11.16 16.13
CA TYR A 401 -10.17 10.04 15.18
C TYR A 401 -8.92 9.16 15.11
N CYS A 402 -7.75 9.71 15.42
CA CYS A 402 -6.46 9.04 15.45
C CYS A 402 -5.85 9.16 16.85
N PRO A 403 -6.54 8.68 17.90
CA PRO A 403 -6.14 8.91 19.28
C PRO A 403 -4.80 8.25 19.59
N PHE A 404 -4.00 8.91 20.39
CA PHE A 404 -2.74 8.34 20.88
C PHE A 404 -2.98 7.07 21.68
N SER A 405 -2.01 6.15 21.62
CA SER A 405 -1.98 4.97 22.46
C SER A 405 -2.03 5.35 23.97
N ARG A 406 -2.41 4.40 24.79
CA ARG A 406 -2.52 4.62 26.25
C ARG A 406 -1.22 5.14 26.85
N GLN A 407 -0.08 4.60 26.43
CA GLN A 407 1.23 5.01 26.92
C GLN A 407 1.48 6.50 26.63
N ILE A 408 1.32 6.91 25.38
CA ILE A 408 1.53 8.30 24.98
C ILE A 408 0.55 9.24 25.68
N ARG A 409 -0.71 8.83 25.86
CA ARG A 409 -1.68 9.63 26.64
C ARG A 409 -1.23 9.83 28.07
N GLN A 410 -0.66 8.81 28.71
CA GLN A 410 -0.12 8.91 30.08
C GLN A 410 1.08 9.87 30.13
N ASP A 411 1.98 9.80 29.16
CA ASP A 411 3.16 10.66 29.08
C ASP A 411 2.76 12.14 28.85
N LEU A 412 1.74 12.37 28.01
CA LEU A 412 1.22 13.69 27.70
C LEU A 412 0.25 14.26 28.74
N MET A 413 -0.15 13.48 29.77
CA MET A 413 -1.10 13.94 30.78
C MET A 413 -0.60 15.16 31.56
N LYS A 414 0.70 15.34 31.68
CA LYS A 414 1.31 16.52 32.32
C LYS A 414 1.34 17.75 31.42
N HIS A 415 1.08 17.59 30.13
CA HIS A 415 1.13 18.69 29.16
C HIS A 415 -0.18 19.50 29.21
N PRO A 416 -0.15 20.82 29.47
CA PRO A 416 -1.34 21.62 29.77
C PRO A 416 -2.39 21.64 28.67
N LEU A 417 -1.99 21.52 27.40
CA LEU A 417 -2.92 21.49 26.26
C LEU A 417 -3.49 20.09 26.01
N TYR A 418 -2.75 19.03 26.29
CA TYR A 418 -3.22 17.67 26.09
C TYR A 418 -4.05 17.12 27.24
N SER A 419 -3.74 17.50 28.48
CA SER A 419 -4.42 16.99 29.67
C SER A 419 -5.95 17.08 29.60
N PRO A 420 -6.57 18.24 29.25
CA PRO A 420 -8.02 18.32 29.14
C PRO A 420 -8.61 17.45 28.04
N MET A 421 -7.90 17.33 26.90
CA MET A 421 -8.32 16.51 25.78
C MET A 421 -8.29 15.03 26.12
N ILE A 422 -7.21 14.57 26.77
CA ILE A 422 -7.02 13.20 27.23
C ILE A 422 -8.08 12.85 28.25
N THR A 423 -8.28 13.68 29.28
CA THR A 423 -9.28 13.45 30.33
C THR A 423 -10.69 13.30 29.74
N ARG A 424 -11.05 14.18 28.79
CA ARG A 424 -12.35 14.09 28.11
C ARG A 424 -12.48 12.81 27.30
N TYR A 425 -11.45 12.46 26.53
CA TYR A 425 -11.41 11.25 25.70
C TYR A 425 -11.54 9.99 26.56
N ASP A 426 -10.72 9.84 27.60
CA ASP A 426 -10.68 8.66 28.44
C ASP A 426 -12.00 8.50 29.23
N ASN A 427 -12.65 9.60 29.66
CA ASN A 427 -13.95 9.57 30.31
C ASN A 427 -15.07 9.07 29.35
N ILE A 428 -15.09 9.57 28.10
CA ILE A 428 -16.08 9.13 27.11
C ILE A 428 -15.87 7.64 26.80
N ARG A 429 -14.63 7.24 26.61
CA ARG A 429 -14.26 5.87 26.28
C ARG A 429 -14.57 4.90 27.43
N SER A 430 -14.25 5.25 28.66
CA SER A 430 -14.56 4.45 29.84
C SER A 430 -16.06 4.19 29.98
N LYS A 431 -16.90 5.24 29.81
CA LYS A 431 -18.36 5.09 29.83
C LYS A 431 -18.84 4.15 28.71
N LYS A 432 -18.32 4.31 27.48
CA LYS A 432 -18.66 3.46 26.35
C LYS A 432 -18.27 2.01 26.61
N LEU A 433 -17.08 1.77 27.14
CA LEU A 433 -16.58 0.44 27.49
C LEU A 433 -17.46 -0.24 28.55
N THR A 434 -17.81 0.46 29.65
CA THR A 434 -18.67 -0.07 30.73
C THR A 434 -20.04 -0.50 30.17
N LEU A 435 -20.67 0.32 29.33
CA LEU A 435 -21.95 -0.01 28.70
C LEU A 435 -21.85 -1.22 27.76
N MET A 436 -20.77 -1.29 26.99
CA MET A 436 -20.49 -2.40 26.07
C MET A 436 -20.26 -3.71 26.85
N GLU A 437 -19.42 -3.69 27.88
CA GLU A 437 -19.14 -4.86 28.71
C GLU A 437 -20.40 -5.39 29.39
N ALA A 438 -21.23 -4.51 29.96
CA ALA A 438 -22.50 -4.90 30.55
C ALA A 438 -23.44 -5.58 29.54
N ARG A 439 -23.47 -5.07 28.29
CA ARG A 439 -24.29 -5.65 27.24
C ARG A 439 -23.74 -6.99 26.76
N TYR A 440 -22.45 -7.10 26.50
CA TYR A 440 -21.83 -8.35 26.03
C TYR A 440 -21.91 -9.45 27.11
N THR A 441 -21.81 -9.09 28.39
CA THR A 441 -22.05 -10.01 29.49
C THR A 441 -23.49 -10.55 29.48
N ARG A 442 -24.50 -9.74 29.11
CA ARG A 442 -25.90 -10.22 28.97
C ARG A 442 -26.06 -11.24 27.83
N ILE A 443 -25.34 -11.06 26.71
CA ILE A 443 -25.32 -12.02 25.61
C ILE A 443 -24.77 -13.36 26.09
N VAL A 444 -23.63 -13.35 26.76
CA VAL A 444 -23.00 -14.57 27.32
C VAL A 444 -23.88 -15.25 28.38
N LYS A 445 -24.53 -14.49 29.25
CA LYS A 445 -25.47 -15.03 30.24
C LYS A 445 -26.72 -15.71 29.61
N ARG A 446 -27.06 -15.39 28.35
CA ARG A 446 -28.11 -16.09 27.60
C ARG A 446 -27.63 -17.37 26.92
N GLY A 447 -26.39 -17.79 27.17
CA GLY A 447 -25.78 -18.98 26.57
C GLY A 447 -25.25 -18.77 25.16
N LEU A 448 -25.19 -17.53 24.68
CA LEU A 448 -24.66 -17.18 23.34
C LEU A 448 -23.17 -16.81 23.43
N THR A 449 -22.42 -17.11 22.38
CA THR A 449 -21.00 -16.74 22.27
C THR A 449 -20.83 -15.45 21.47
N LEU A 450 -19.93 -14.57 21.94
CA LEU A 450 -19.54 -13.40 21.14
C LEU A 450 -18.73 -13.86 19.94
N ASP A 451 -19.06 -13.33 18.76
CA ASP A 451 -18.26 -13.59 17.57
C ASP A 451 -16.95 -12.78 17.57
N ALA A 452 -16.13 -13.02 16.52
CA ALA A 452 -14.83 -12.38 16.39
C ALA A 452 -14.94 -10.85 16.27
N ASP A 453 -15.98 -10.35 15.59
CA ASP A 453 -16.17 -8.92 15.38
C ASP A 453 -16.52 -8.18 16.69
N LEU A 454 -17.42 -8.75 17.51
CA LEU A 454 -17.75 -8.18 18.83
C LEU A 454 -16.59 -8.26 19.80
N ASN A 455 -15.84 -9.39 19.81
CA ASN A 455 -14.64 -9.52 20.61
C ASN A 455 -13.57 -8.52 20.19
N GLY A 456 -13.34 -8.35 18.89
CA GLY A 456 -12.41 -7.34 18.34
C GLY A 456 -12.80 -5.91 18.76
N ASN A 457 -14.08 -5.58 18.68
CA ASN A 457 -14.59 -4.29 19.13
C ASN A 457 -14.35 -4.04 20.64
N LEU A 458 -14.56 -5.06 21.46
CA LEU A 458 -14.27 -4.98 22.90
C LEU A 458 -12.79 -4.75 23.17
N MET A 459 -11.92 -5.50 22.49
CA MET A 459 -10.47 -5.33 22.58
C MET A 459 -10.03 -3.94 22.18
N PHE A 460 -10.54 -3.42 21.04
CA PHE A 460 -10.28 -2.05 20.63
C PHE A 460 -10.60 -1.02 21.70
N HIS A 461 -11.72 -1.13 22.39
CA HIS A 461 -12.11 -0.20 23.44
C HIS A 461 -11.37 -0.40 24.78
N ARG A 462 -10.64 -1.49 24.95
CA ARG A 462 -9.74 -1.72 26.10
C ARG A 462 -8.32 -1.19 25.90
N MET A 463 -7.85 -1.00 24.63
CA MET A 463 -6.55 -0.38 24.31
C MET A 463 -6.51 1.07 24.76
#